data_a1d20afc9326f97eb9787ba2abba6d2e
#
_entry.id   a1d20afc9326f97eb9787ba2abba6d2e
#
_cell.length_a   1.000
_cell.length_b   1.000
_cell.length_c   1.000
_cell.angle_alpha   90.00
_cell.angle_beta   90.00
_cell.angle_gamma   90.00
#
_symmetry.space_group_name_H-M   'P 1'
#
loop_
_entity.id
_entity.type
_entity.pdbx_description
1 polymer ?
#
loop_
_entity_poly.entity_id
_entity_poly.type
_entity_poly.pdbx_seq_one_letter_code
_entity_poly.pdbx_strand_id
1 'polypeptide(L)'
;MMAFNHILVVIILIKVLHLDRNEAFVAILFGVLLDLDHLMGVPAYISEYGWAAVFNIDSLLHNDVQWKSSMHGAEAFIVVSAVSILLRMYIPLLFWSVHVFMDWVQVSYWNIVAWPEVFFMALLGGVILYMELRIYHDSVREDLRSPSNYIRFLWIRTIRFWSDVFPLERIPQGCRDALEIEKGWRQSRLHSIRPGGKGKPPRP
;
A
#
# COMPACT_ATOMS: atom_id res chain seq x y z
N MET A 1 -9.64 12.77 0.26
CA MET A 1 -10.06 11.43 -0.22
C MET A 1 -10.11 10.46 0.94
N MET A 2 -10.93 9.38 0.90
CA MET A 2 -10.80 8.40 1.97
C MET A 2 -9.36 7.88 2.00
N ALA A 3 -8.73 7.86 3.18
CA ALA A 3 -7.34 7.41 3.36
C ALA A 3 -7.06 6.05 2.71
N PHE A 4 -8.08 5.20 2.58
CA PHE A 4 -7.97 3.91 1.89
C PHE A 4 -7.60 4.03 0.41
N ASN A 5 -8.08 5.04 -0.30
CA ASN A 5 -7.73 5.23 -1.71
C ASN A 5 -6.26 5.64 -1.86
N HIS A 6 -5.74 6.50 -0.97
CA HIS A 6 -4.32 6.82 -0.92
C HIS A 6 -3.47 5.56 -0.67
N ILE A 7 -3.86 4.73 0.31
CA ILE A 7 -3.16 3.46 0.59
C ILE A 7 -3.13 2.56 -0.66
N LEU A 8 -4.27 2.38 -1.35
CA LEU A 8 -4.33 1.50 -2.52
C LEU A 8 -3.48 2.03 -3.67
N VAL A 9 -3.54 3.33 -3.97
CA VAL A 9 -2.70 3.94 -5.02
C VAL A 9 -1.22 3.82 -4.68
N VAL A 10 -0.84 4.10 -3.44
CA VAL A 10 0.56 3.99 -2.98
C VAL A 10 1.05 2.55 -3.10
N ILE A 11 0.26 1.55 -2.69
CA ILE A 11 0.63 0.12 -2.84
C ILE A 11 0.80 -0.26 -4.32
N ILE A 12 -0.09 0.20 -5.21
CA ILE A 12 0.02 -0.05 -6.65
C ILE A 12 1.32 0.55 -7.18
N LEU A 13 1.61 1.80 -6.85
CA LEU A 13 2.83 2.49 -7.30
C LEU A 13 4.10 1.83 -6.78
N ILE A 14 4.14 1.42 -5.50
CA ILE A 14 5.27 0.66 -4.92
C ILE A 14 5.53 -0.61 -5.73
N LYS A 15 4.45 -1.34 -6.10
CA LYS A 15 4.58 -2.58 -6.88
C LYS A 15 4.99 -2.34 -8.33
N VAL A 16 4.44 -1.33 -8.98
CA VAL A 16 4.71 -1.00 -10.39
C VAL A 16 6.12 -0.45 -10.55
N LEU A 17 6.57 0.41 -9.63
CA LEU A 17 7.90 1.01 -9.66
C LEU A 17 8.97 0.08 -9.08
N HIS A 18 8.58 -1.09 -8.55
CA HIS A 18 9.50 -2.06 -7.92
C HIS A 18 10.36 -1.44 -6.82
N LEU A 19 9.77 -0.55 -6.01
CA LEU A 19 10.48 0.17 -4.97
C LEU A 19 11.08 -0.81 -3.94
N ASP A 20 12.28 -0.48 -3.49
CA ASP A 20 12.91 -1.21 -2.40
C ASP A 20 12.23 -0.91 -1.04
N ARG A 21 12.70 -1.55 0.02
CA ARG A 21 12.13 -1.40 1.36
C ARG A 21 12.12 0.05 1.85
N ASN A 22 13.26 0.75 1.70
CA ASN A 22 13.40 2.11 2.20
C ASN A 22 12.57 3.08 1.38
N GLU A 23 12.57 2.90 0.06
CA GLU A 23 11.74 3.64 -0.86
C GLU A 23 10.25 3.43 -0.59
N ALA A 24 9.82 2.18 -0.35
CA ALA A 24 8.44 1.86 -0.01
C ALA A 24 8.01 2.50 1.32
N PHE A 25 8.88 2.50 2.34
CA PHE A 25 8.62 3.20 3.59
C PHE A 25 8.42 4.70 3.37
N VAL A 26 9.33 5.34 2.62
CA VAL A 26 9.23 6.75 2.27
C VAL A 26 7.98 7.05 1.45
N ALA A 27 7.62 6.17 0.51
CA ALA A 27 6.40 6.27 -0.28
C ALA A 27 5.13 6.27 0.60
N ILE A 28 5.08 5.39 1.60
CA ILE A 28 3.96 5.35 2.56
C ILE A 28 3.95 6.60 3.43
N LEU A 29 5.11 7.07 3.88
CA LEU A 29 5.22 8.27 4.70
C LEU A 29 4.64 9.51 3.98
N PHE A 30 5.03 9.73 2.73
CA PHE A 30 4.62 10.90 1.96
C PHE A 30 3.33 10.70 1.15
N GLY A 31 2.90 9.47 0.92
CA GLY A 31 1.69 9.17 0.15
C GLY A 31 0.46 8.81 1.00
N VAL A 32 0.65 8.47 2.28
CA VAL A 32 -0.45 8.04 3.17
C VAL A 32 -0.40 8.76 4.51
N LEU A 33 0.76 8.70 5.22
CA LEU A 33 0.87 9.23 6.58
C LEU A 33 0.86 10.76 6.60
N LEU A 34 0.94 11.41 5.45
CA LEU A 34 0.81 12.85 5.32
C LEU A 34 -0.53 13.34 5.90
N ASP A 35 -1.61 12.57 5.71
CA ASP A 35 -2.95 12.89 6.25
C ASP A 35 -3.02 12.96 7.78
N LEU A 36 -1.98 12.47 8.47
CA LEU A 36 -1.94 12.62 9.93
C LEU A 36 -1.83 14.08 10.37
N ASP A 37 -1.42 14.99 9.49
CA ASP A 37 -1.41 16.42 9.80
C ASP A 37 -2.82 16.99 10.01
N HIS A 38 -3.85 16.39 9.42
CA HIS A 38 -5.24 16.74 9.69
C HIS A 38 -5.62 16.55 11.16
N LEU A 39 -4.94 15.66 11.89
CA LEU A 39 -5.15 15.51 13.34
C LEU A 39 -4.81 16.80 14.12
N MET A 40 -3.97 17.66 13.56
CA MET A 40 -3.68 18.97 14.15
C MET A 40 -4.89 19.91 14.14
N GLY A 41 -5.88 19.67 13.29
CA GLY A 41 -7.16 20.39 13.28
C GLY A 41 -8.14 19.96 14.38
N VAL A 42 -7.93 18.76 14.97
CA VAL A 42 -8.86 18.18 15.98
C VAL A 42 -9.07 19.09 17.20
N PRO A 43 -8.05 19.73 17.81
CA PRO A 43 -8.25 20.64 18.93
C PRO A 43 -9.14 21.83 18.58
N ALA A 44 -8.98 22.41 17.40
CA ALA A 44 -9.82 23.53 16.94
C ALA A 44 -11.25 23.06 16.72
N TYR A 45 -11.46 21.90 16.10
CA TYR A 45 -12.77 21.28 15.92
C TYR A 45 -13.48 21.01 17.25
N ILE A 46 -12.77 20.43 18.24
CA ILE A 46 -13.34 20.18 19.58
C ILE A 46 -13.71 21.49 20.27
N SER A 47 -12.90 22.52 20.12
CA SER A 47 -13.17 23.84 20.71
C SER A 47 -14.44 24.46 20.15
N GLU A 48 -14.76 24.22 18.89
CA GLU A 48 -15.92 24.80 18.21
C GLU A 48 -17.20 23.97 18.37
N TYR A 49 -17.10 22.65 18.22
CA TYR A 49 -18.25 21.73 18.18
C TYR A 49 -18.40 20.85 19.44
N GLY A 50 -17.39 20.84 20.32
CA GLY A 50 -17.37 20.01 21.51
C GLY A 50 -16.96 18.57 21.31
N TRP A 51 -16.62 17.87 22.38
CA TRP A 51 -16.16 16.47 22.34
C TRP A 51 -17.17 15.49 21.74
N ALA A 52 -18.47 15.72 21.93
CA ALA A 52 -19.51 14.84 21.40
C ALA A 52 -19.52 14.80 19.86
N ALA A 53 -19.12 15.89 19.22
CA ALA A 53 -19.07 15.97 17.77
C ALA A 53 -17.99 15.06 17.14
N VAL A 54 -16.92 14.73 17.87
CA VAL A 54 -15.87 13.82 17.40
C VAL A 54 -16.41 12.41 17.15
N PHE A 55 -17.45 12.00 17.87
CA PHE A 55 -18.10 10.69 17.71
C PHE A 55 -19.28 10.72 16.75
N ASN A 56 -19.60 11.88 16.19
CA ASN A 56 -20.65 12.04 15.19
C ASN A 56 -20.03 12.13 13.79
N ILE A 57 -20.10 11.04 13.05
CA ILE A 57 -19.51 10.93 11.70
C ILE A 57 -20.08 11.99 10.75
N ASP A 58 -21.38 12.25 10.83
CA ASP A 58 -22.03 13.24 9.98
C ASP A 58 -21.49 14.65 10.26
N SER A 59 -21.35 15.01 11.53
CA SER A 59 -20.72 16.27 11.95
C SER A 59 -19.26 16.39 11.50
N LEU A 60 -18.50 15.29 11.55
CA LEU A 60 -17.12 15.26 11.07
C LEU A 60 -16.99 15.43 9.56
N LEU A 61 -17.94 14.90 8.79
CA LEU A 61 -17.87 14.92 7.32
C LEU A 61 -18.44 16.21 6.72
N HIS A 62 -19.37 16.87 7.38
CA HIS A 62 -20.13 18.01 6.84
C HIS A 62 -19.90 19.33 7.63
N ASN A 63 -18.80 19.42 8.38
CA ASN A 63 -18.48 20.67 9.06
C ASN A 63 -17.75 21.67 8.14
N ASP A 64 -17.95 22.96 8.43
CA ASP A 64 -17.30 24.07 7.70
C ASP A 64 -15.86 24.32 8.17
N VAL A 65 -15.39 23.62 9.21
CA VAL A 65 -14.00 23.69 9.65
C VAL A 65 -13.13 23.03 8.60
N GLN A 66 -12.49 23.85 7.81
CA GLN A 66 -11.43 23.36 6.95
C GLN A 66 -10.33 22.79 7.85
N TRP A 67 -10.17 21.49 7.80
CA TRP A 67 -9.05 20.77 8.40
C TRP A 67 -7.78 21.30 7.72
N LYS A 68 -7.23 22.41 8.26
CA LYS A 68 -6.07 23.07 7.69
C LYS A 68 -4.90 22.09 7.74
N SER A 69 -4.56 21.55 6.62
CA SER A 69 -3.37 20.75 6.45
C SER A 69 -2.22 21.66 6.07
N SER A 70 -1.19 21.69 6.89
CA SER A 70 0.05 22.42 6.62
C SER A 70 0.88 21.74 5.53
N MET A 71 0.61 20.43 5.29
CA MET A 71 1.40 19.62 4.38
C MET A 71 0.83 19.51 2.95
N HIS A 72 -0.23 20.27 2.62
CA HIS A 72 -0.86 20.26 1.29
C HIS A 72 -0.67 21.58 0.52
N GLY A 73 0.02 22.56 1.12
CA GLY A 73 0.24 23.88 0.54
C GLY A 73 1.58 24.04 -0.20
N ALA A 74 1.79 25.25 -0.73
CA ALA A 74 3.04 25.62 -1.41
C ALA A 74 4.27 25.52 -0.49
N GLU A 75 4.10 25.79 0.80
CA GLU A 75 5.17 25.67 1.80
C GLU A 75 5.63 24.22 1.94
N ALA A 76 4.68 23.28 1.94
CA ALA A 76 4.99 21.86 1.97
C ALA A 76 5.77 21.41 0.73
N PHE A 77 5.45 21.96 -0.45
CA PHE A 77 6.22 21.67 -1.67
C PHE A 77 7.71 22.01 -1.49
N ILE A 78 8.02 23.17 -0.88
CA ILE A 78 9.40 23.59 -0.62
C ILE A 78 10.07 22.60 0.35
N VAL A 79 9.41 22.25 1.45
CA VAL A 79 9.95 21.34 2.45
C VAL A 79 10.19 19.94 1.86
N VAL A 80 9.19 19.39 1.14
CA VAL A 80 9.30 18.05 0.53
C VAL A 80 10.37 18.03 -0.57
N SER A 81 10.48 19.11 -1.34
CA SER A 81 11.56 19.25 -2.34
C SER A 81 12.93 19.26 -1.67
N ALA A 82 13.09 20.01 -0.58
CA ALA A 82 14.34 20.02 0.18
C ALA A 82 14.67 18.64 0.75
N VAL A 83 13.69 17.92 1.31
CA VAL A 83 13.86 16.54 1.79
C VAL A 83 14.27 15.61 0.65
N SER A 84 13.64 15.72 -0.52
CA SER A 84 13.98 14.91 -1.70
C SER A 84 15.43 15.12 -2.15
N ILE A 85 15.90 16.37 -2.14
CA ILE A 85 17.29 16.73 -2.48
C ILE A 85 18.25 16.18 -1.42
N LEU A 86 17.95 16.36 -0.12
CA LEU A 86 18.79 15.89 0.99
C LEU A 86 18.94 14.36 0.99
N LEU A 87 17.87 13.65 0.76
CA LEU A 87 17.85 12.19 0.67
C LEU A 87 18.37 11.67 -0.66
N ARG A 88 18.56 12.54 -1.65
CA ARG A 88 18.88 12.18 -3.04
C ARG A 88 17.90 11.17 -3.64
N MET A 89 16.63 11.34 -3.31
CA MET A 89 15.53 10.46 -3.72
C MET A 89 14.39 11.31 -4.28
N TYR A 90 13.83 10.88 -5.41
CA TYR A 90 12.63 11.53 -5.99
C TYR A 90 11.31 11.06 -5.31
N ILE A 91 11.38 9.98 -4.54
CA ILE A 91 10.21 9.30 -3.94
C ILE A 91 9.37 10.24 -3.06
N PRO A 92 9.94 11.03 -2.12
CA PRO A 92 9.13 11.94 -1.31
C PRO A 92 8.30 12.89 -2.16
N LEU A 93 8.92 13.52 -3.16
CA LEU A 93 8.25 14.50 -4.02
C LEU A 93 7.19 13.84 -4.91
N LEU A 94 7.49 12.66 -5.47
CA LEU A 94 6.55 11.91 -6.30
C LEU A 94 5.29 11.55 -5.51
N PHE A 95 5.44 10.91 -4.35
CA PHE A 95 4.30 10.42 -3.58
C PHE A 95 3.53 11.55 -2.90
N TRP A 96 4.20 12.61 -2.47
CA TRP A 96 3.54 13.84 -2.04
C TRP A 96 2.71 14.46 -3.17
N SER A 97 3.25 14.56 -4.38
CA SER A 97 2.52 15.11 -5.52
C SER A 97 1.30 14.27 -5.90
N VAL A 98 1.44 12.93 -5.87
CA VAL A 98 0.31 12.02 -6.10
C VAL A 98 -0.77 12.21 -5.05
N HIS A 99 -0.39 12.31 -3.76
CA HIS A 99 -1.32 12.52 -2.66
C HIS A 99 -2.11 13.83 -2.84
N VAL A 100 -1.42 14.95 -3.00
CA VAL A 100 -2.05 16.27 -3.19
C VAL A 100 -2.91 16.31 -4.45
N PHE A 101 -2.49 15.66 -5.54
CA PHE A 101 -3.29 15.54 -6.74
C PHE A 101 -4.59 14.77 -6.52
N MET A 102 -4.53 13.67 -5.77
CA MET A 102 -5.71 12.89 -5.43
C MET A 102 -6.70 13.69 -4.59
N ASP A 103 -6.23 14.46 -3.62
CA ASP A 103 -7.07 15.35 -2.81
C ASP A 103 -7.68 16.48 -3.65
N TRP A 104 -6.90 17.04 -4.56
CA TRP A 104 -7.42 18.04 -5.50
C TRP A 104 -8.54 17.45 -6.38
N VAL A 105 -8.38 16.24 -6.90
CA VAL A 105 -9.42 15.55 -7.67
C VAL A 105 -10.67 15.35 -6.83
N GLN A 106 -10.52 14.92 -5.58
CA GLN A 106 -11.66 14.73 -4.68
C GLN A 106 -12.43 16.04 -4.44
N VAL A 107 -11.72 17.11 -4.08
CA VAL A 107 -12.34 18.40 -3.77
C VAL A 107 -12.99 19.01 -5.01
N SER A 108 -12.39 18.83 -6.20
CA SER A 108 -12.86 19.44 -7.43
C SER A 108 -14.00 18.69 -8.12
N TYR A 109 -14.04 17.36 -8.01
CA TYR A 109 -14.94 16.53 -8.81
C TYR A 109 -15.81 15.59 -7.98
N TRP A 110 -15.39 15.22 -6.76
CA TRP A 110 -16.09 14.26 -5.91
C TRP A 110 -16.38 14.91 -4.57
N ASN A 111 -17.59 14.80 -4.09
CA ASN A 111 -17.87 15.15 -2.70
C ASN A 111 -17.34 14.04 -1.77
N ILE A 112 -17.11 14.39 -0.50
CA ILE A 112 -16.65 13.44 0.53
C ILE A 112 -17.64 12.27 0.61
N VAL A 113 -17.10 11.03 0.59
CA VAL A 113 -17.87 9.77 0.65
C VAL A 113 -18.90 9.63 -0.49
N ALA A 114 -18.58 10.09 -1.69
CA ALA A 114 -19.44 9.93 -2.86
C ALA A 114 -19.31 8.53 -3.49
N TRP A 115 -20.38 8.08 -4.18
CA TRP A 115 -20.35 6.81 -4.92
C TRP A 115 -19.17 6.65 -5.89
N PRO A 116 -18.70 7.70 -6.61
CA PRO A 116 -17.51 7.59 -7.43
C PRO A 116 -16.25 7.20 -6.66
N GLU A 117 -16.12 7.64 -5.40
CA GLU A 117 -14.99 7.30 -4.56
C GLU A 117 -14.99 5.82 -4.15
N VAL A 118 -16.18 5.29 -3.81
CA VAL A 118 -16.34 3.85 -3.49
C VAL A 118 -16.05 3.01 -4.72
N PHE A 119 -16.55 3.42 -5.90
CA PHE A 119 -16.26 2.72 -7.16
C PHE A 119 -14.77 2.74 -7.48
N PHE A 120 -14.10 3.89 -7.31
CA PHE A 120 -12.66 4.01 -7.52
C PHE A 120 -11.87 3.11 -6.57
N MET A 121 -12.26 3.04 -5.29
CA MET A 121 -11.67 2.12 -4.31
C MET A 121 -11.82 0.65 -4.74
N ALA A 122 -13.00 0.26 -5.22
CA ALA A 122 -13.24 -1.09 -5.71
C ALA A 122 -12.39 -1.40 -6.96
N LEU A 123 -12.25 -0.44 -7.87
CA LEU A 123 -11.39 -0.56 -9.05
C LEU A 123 -9.92 -0.76 -8.67
N LEU A 124 -9.39 0.07 -7.78
CA LEU A 124 -8.00 -0.04 -7.30
C LEU A 124 -7.76 -1.38 -6.58
N GLY A 125 -8.70 -1.80 -5.73
CA GLY A 125 -8.67 -3.12 -5.09
C GLY A 125 -8.64 -4.26 -6.13
N GLY A 126 -9.46 -4.15 -7.17
CA GLY A 126 -9.47 -5.09 -8.29
C GLY A 126 -8.13 -5.14 -9.04
N VAL A 127 -7.49 -3.99 -9.25
CA VAL A 127 -6.15 -3.92 -9.87
C VAL A 127 -5.11 -4.64 -9.01
N ILE A 128 -5.10 -4.40 -7.70
CA ILE A 128 -4.19 -5.10 -6.78
C ILE A 128 -4.42 -6.61 -6.81
N LEU A 129 -5.68 -7.05 -6.71
CA LEU A 129 -6.02 -8.47 -6.77
C LEU A 129 -5.60 -9.10 -8.10
N TYR A 130 -5.79 -8.41 -9.22
CA TYR A 130 -5.35 -8.88 -10.53
C TYR A 130 -3.81 -9.00 -10.61
N MET A 131 -3.07 -8.02 -10.10
CA MET A 131 -1.60 -8.07 -10.04
C MET A 131 -1.13 -9.27 -9.20
N GLU A 132 -1.73 -9.51 -8.03
CA GLU A 132 -1.40 -10.64 -7.17
C GLU A 132 -1.81 -11.98 -7.79
N LEU A 133 -2.95 -12.04 -8.48
CA LEU A 133 -3.39 -13.25 -9.19
C LEU A 133 -2.40 -13.62 -10.30
N ARG A 134 -1.92 -12.64 -11.06
CA ARG A 134 -0.90 -12.86 -12.10
C ARG A 134 0.38 -13.43 -11.48
N ILE A 135 0.87 -12.83 -10.39
CA ILE A 135 2.05 -13.33 -9.67
C ILE A 135 1.81 -14.74 -9.14
N TYR A 136 0.60 -15.05 -8.64
CA TYR A 136 0.23 -16.38 -8.18
C TYR A 136 0.29 -17.41 -9.32
N HIS A 137 -0.30 -17.10 -10.45
CA HIS A 137 -0.24 -17.97 -11.64
C HIS A 137 1.18 -18.25 -12.11
N ASP A 138 2.03 -17.20 -12.12
CA ASP A 138 3.43 -17.34 -12.53
C ASP A 138 4.27 -18.08 -11.47
N SER A 139 3.80 -18.12 -10.21
CA SER A 139 4.56 -18.61 -9.07
C SER A 139 4.21 -20.02 -8.65
N VAL A 140 2.98 -20.46 -8.84
CA VAL A 140 2.44 -21.72 -8.30
C VAL A 140 2.19 -22.71 -9.44
N ARG A 141 2.60 -23.96 -9.24
CA ARG A 141 2.36 -25.04 -10.22
C ARG A 141 0.87 -25.25 -10.44
N GLU A 142 0.49 -25.67 -11.66
CA GLU A 142 -0.92 -25.82 -12.03
C GLU A 142 -1.70 -26.77 -11.13
N ASP A 143 -1.08 -27.88 -10.74
CA ASP A 143 -1.67 -28.89 -9.86
C ASP A 143 -1.97 -28.39 -8.44
N LEU A 144 -1.31 -27.30 -8.02
CA LEU A 144 -1.50 -26.68 -6.71
C LEU A 144 -2.39 -25.41 -6.74
N ARG A 145 -2.89 -25.02 -7.92
CA ARG A 145 -3.73 -23.84 -8.08
C ARG A 145 -5.15 -24.15 -7.58
N SER A 146 -5.50 -23.57 -6.45
CA SER A 146 -6.86 -23.63 -5.89
C SER A 146 -7.23 -22.27 -5.26
N PRO A 147 -8.53 -21.96 -5.12
CA PRO A 147 -8.96 -20.72 -4.46
C PRO A 147 -8.41 -20.59 -3.01
N SER A 148 -8.37 -21.68 -2.26
CA SER A 148 -7.85 -21.70 -0.89
C SER A 148 -6.35 -21.40 -0.84
N ASN A 149 -5.57 -21.97 -1.78
CA ASN A 149 -4.15 -21.68 -1.90
C ASN A 149 -3.89 -20.25 -2.34
N TYR A 150 -4.77 -19.67 -3.19
CA TYR A 150 -4.69 -18.26 -3.56
C TYR A 150 -4.93 -17.33 -2.37
N ILE A 151 -5.95 -17.58 -1.55
CA ILE A 151 -6.20 -16.79 -0.33
C ILE A 151 -5.01 -16.87 0.61
N ARG A 152 -4.45 -18.07 0.81
CA ARG A 152 -3.26 -18.26 1.62
C ARG A 152 -2.04 -17.52 1.06
N PHE A 153 -1.86 -17.55 -0.25
CA PHE A 153 -0.81 -16.80 -0.95
C PHE A 153 -0.95 -15.30 -0.74
N LEU A 154 -2.16 -14.73 -0.90
CA LEU A 154 -2.44 -13.32 -0.65
C LEU A 154 -2.10 -12.94 0.79
N TRP A 155 -2.51 -13.75 1.75
CA TRP A 155 -2.23 -13.51 3.18
C TRP A 155 -0.73 -13.45 3.46
N ILE A 156 0.02 -14.43 2.97
CA ILE A 156 1.48 -14.50 3.13
C ILE A 156 2.15 -13.27 2.51
N ARG A 157 1.73 -12.90 1.31
CA ARG A 157 2.31 -11.74 0.62
C ARG A 157 2.00 -10.42 1.31
N THR A 158 0.79 -10.27 1.83
CA THR A 158 0.39 -9.08 2.60
C THR A 158 1.24 -8.96 3.86
N ILE A 159 1.37 -10.03 4.64
CA ILE A 159 2.22 -10.04 5.84
C ILE A 159 3.67 -9.71 5.48
N ARG A 160 4.21 -10.32 4.43
CA ARG A 160 5.58 -10.06 4.00
C ARG A 160 5.76 -8.59 3.61
N PHE A 161 4.86 -8.03 2.78
CA PHE A 161 4.93 -6.63 2.39
C PHE A 161 5.03 -5.71 3.62
N TRP A 162 4.14 -5.89 4.61
CA TRP A 162 4.15 -5.07 5.80
C TRP A 162 5.37 -5.31 6.70
N SER A 163 5.84 -6.56 6.83
CA SER A 163 7.05 -6.87 7.60
C SER A 163 8.33 -6.37 6.93
N ASP A 164 8.33 -6.29 5.61
CA ASP A 164 9.47 -5.74 4.86
C ASP A 164 9.50 -4.21 4.98
N VAL A 165 8.36 -3.53 4.94
CA VAL A 165 8.28 -2.07 5.08
C VAL A 165 8.49 -1.63 6.53
N PHE A 166 7.81 -2.27 7.47
CA PHE A 166 7.90 -1.99 8.90
C PHE A 166 8.62 -3.15 9.60
N PRO A 167 9.87 -2.97 10.08
CA PRO A 167 10.59 -4.02 10.79
C PRO A 167 9.90 -4.31 12.13
N LEU A 168 8.95 -5.22 12.10
CA LEU A 168 8.32 -5.74 13.31
C LEU A 168 9.31 -6.71 13.94
N GLU A 169 9.91 -6.35 15.06
CA GLU A 169 10.89 -7.18 15.81
C GLU A 169 10.31 -8.55 16.21
N ARG A 170 8.99 -8.71 16.21
CA ARG A 170 8.30 -9.95 16.55
C ARG A 170 7.23 -10.27 15.49
N ILE A 171 7.62 -10.98 14.46
CA ILE A 171 6.65 -11.62 13.57
C ILE A 171 6.00 -12.77 14.38
N PRO A 172 4.66 -12.82 14.50
CA PRO A 172 3.96 -13.94 15.15
C PRO A 172 4.37 -15.28 14.53
N GLN A 173 4.42 -16.33 15.36
CA GLN A 173 4.92 -17.65 14.92
C GLN A 173 4.17 -18.18 13.69
N GLY A 174 2.83 -18.03 13.64
CA GLY A 174 2.03 -18.42 12.48
C GLY A 174 2.41 -17.69 11.17
N CYS A 175 2.97 -16.48 11.25
CA CYS A 175 3.47 -15.77 10.08
C CYS A 175 4.84 -16.30 9.63
N ARG A 176 5.68 -16.76 10.55
CA ARG A 176 6.95 -17.44 10.23
C ARG A 176 6.70 -18.74 9.49
N ASP A 177 5.76 -19.54 9.98
CA ASP A 177 5.36 -20.80 9.33
C ASP A 177 4.86 -20.57 7.91
N ALA A 178 4.10 -19.49 7.69
CA ALA A 178 3.62 -19.09 6.37
C ALA A 178 4.79 -18.71 5.43
N LEU A 179 5.81 -18.02 5.92
CA LEU A 179 7.02 -17.67 5.16
C LEU A 179 7.85 -18.90 4.79
N GLU A 180 7.94 -19.91 5.66
CA GLU A 180 8.62 -21.17 5.35
C GLU A 180 7.90 -21.97 4.25
N ILE A 181 6.57 -21.94 4.21
CA ILE A 181 5.79 -22.55 3.12
C ILE A 181 6.10 -21.90 1.78
N GLU A 182 6.22 -20.57 1.73
CA GLU A 182 6.59 -19.89 0.47
C GLU A 182 8.02 -20.25 0.02
N LYS A 183 8.96 -20.39 0.96
CA LYS A 183 10.30 -20.89 0.62
C LYS A 183 10.25 -22.29 0.01
N GLY A 184 9.42 -23.18 0.57
CA GLY A 184 9.18 -24.51 0.01
C GLY A 184 8.65 -24.46 -1.43
N TRP A 185 7.71 -23.55 -1.73
CA TRP A 185 7.19 -23.35 -3.10
C TRP A 185 8.26 -22.84 -4.07
N ARG A 186 9.15 -21.94 -3.63
CA ARG A 186 10.27 -21.45 -4.44
C ARG A 186 11.30 -22.55 -4.73
N GLN A 187 11.64 -23.36 -3.75
CA GLN A 187 12.60 -24.46 -3.88
C GLN A 187 12.08 -25.54 -4.83
N SER A 188 10.80 -25.92 -4.72
CA SER A 188 10.20 -26.92 -5.62
C SER A 188 10.24 -26.47 -7.07
N ARG A 189 10.16 -25.16 -7.35
CA ARG A 189 10.30 -24.60 -8.69
C ARG A 189 11.72 -24.68 -9.22
N LEU A 190 12.73 -24.40 -8.41
CA LEU A 190 14.14 -24.49 -8.81
C LEU A 190 14.53 -25.93 -9.18
N HIS A 191 13.95 -26.93 -8.50
CA HIS A 191 14.16 -28.34 -8.86
C HIS A 191 13.45 -28.77 -10.14
N SER A 192 12.30 -28.16 -10.50
CA SER A 192 11.58 -28.47 -11.74
C SER A 192 12.22 -27.85 -12.98
N ILE A 193 13.01 -26.77 -12.83
CA ILE A 193 13.69 -26.07 -13.93
C ILE A 193 15.07 -26.68 -14.25
N ARG A 194 15.63 -27.56 -13.41
CA ARG A 194 16.84 -28.29 -13.81
C ARG A 194 16.50 -29.20 -15.00
N PRO A 195 17.00 -28.89 -16.22
CA PRO A 195 16.82 -29.78 -17.36
C PRO A 195 17.41 -31.13 -16.95
N GLY A 196 16.61 -32.18 -17.13
CA GLY A 196 16.97 -33.55 -16.78
C GLY A 196 18.39 -33.86 -17.20
N GLY A 197 19.22 -34.20 -16.20
CA GLY A 197 20.54 -34.75 -16.48
C GLY A 197 20.34 -35.92 -17.45
N LYS A 198 20.82 -35.78 -18.66
CA LYS A 198 20.90 -36.88 -19.66
C LYS A 198 21.57 -38.02 -18.94
N GLY A 199 20.79 -38.99 -18.47
CA GLY A 199 21.29 -40.26 -18.04
C GLY A 199 22.17 -40.83 -19.17
N LYS A 200 23.47 -40.97 -18.90
CA LYS A 200 24.34 -41.71 -19.82
C LYS A 200 23.73 -43.10 -19.97
N PRO A 201 23.52 -43.58 -21.22
CA PRO A 201 23.10 -44.96 -21.42
C PRO A 201 24.20 -45.90 -20.85
N PRO A 202 23.82 -47.04 -20.27
CA PRO A 202 24.77 -48.01 -19.81
C PRO A 202 25.64 -48.48 -21.04
N ARG A 203 26.93 -48.45 -20.90
CA ARG A 203 27.85 -49.00 -21.89
C ARG A 203 27.68 -50.53 -21.90
N PRO A 204 27.77 -51.15 -23.09
CA PRO A 204 27.68 -52.59 -23.24
C PRO A 204 28.83 -53.35 -22.58
#